data_50faa93c65d87f2b9fc85833321689fd
#
_entry.id   50faa93c65d87f2b9fc85833321689fd
#
_cell.length_a   1.000
_cell.length_b   1.000
_cell.length_c   1.000
_cell.angle_alpha   90.00
_cell.angle_beta   90.00
_cell.angle_gamma   90.00
#
_symmetry.space_group_name_H-M   'P 1'
#
loop_
_entity.id
_entity.type
_entity.pdbx_description
1 polymer ?
#
loop_
_entity_poly.entity_id
_entity_poly.type
_entity_poly.pdbx_seq_one_letter_code
_entity_poly.pdbx_strand_id
1 'polypeptide(L)'
;ESVQQRVTAFTQVTLDGSSLSDAKAVYLMLNKPQGIVSATKDPKHATVMDLIEHPIKDALHIAGRLDFNTTGLMLLTNDGAWSRKISLPATKLRKTYEVTLSKPLNESYIEAFQSGIYFSYEDLMTKPAELEIVTPFTARLSLVEGRYHQVKRMFGHFQNKVLALHRVSVGSLTLGGLELGDSRLLTRLELARVGLD
;
A
#
# COMPACT_ATOMS: atom_id res chain seq x y z
N GLU A 1 -9.01 34.38 -13.92
CA GLU A 1 -9.77 33.11 -14.02
C GLU A 1 -10.39 32.78 -12.65
N SER A 2 -11.56 32.11 -12.65
CA SER A 2 -12.31 31.84 -11.41
C SER A 2 -11.60 30.76 -10.59
N VAL A 3 -11.45 30.93 -9.27
CA VAL A 3 -10.94 29.92 -8.32
C VAL A 3 -11.77 28.62 -8.28
N GLN A 4 -12.96 28.63 -8.92
CA GLN A 4 -13.86 27.46 -8.99
C GLN A 4 -13.81 26.76 -10.37
N GLN A 5 -12.89 27.14 -11.26
CA GLN A 5 -12.77 26.49 -12.57
C GLN A 5 -12.39 25.02 -12.40
N ARG A 6 -13.18 24.11 -12.97
CA ARG A 6 -12.87 22.68 -12.98
C ARG A 6 -11.66 22.42 -13.89
N VAL A 7 -10.63 21.82 -13.32
CA VAL A 7 -9.48 21.32 -14.06
C VAL A 7 -9.81 19.90 -14.58
N THR A 8 -9.74 19.74 -15.91
CA THR A 8 -9.94 18.44 -16.57
C THR A 8 -8.60 17.92 -17.09
N ALA A 9 -8.56 16.68 -17.59
CA ALA A 9 -7.37 16.12 -18.22
C ALA A 9 -6.85 16.92 -19.44
N PHE A 10 -7.69 17.78 -20.03
CA PHE A 10 -7.36 18.66 -21.18
C PHE A 10 -7.10 20.11 -20.77
N THR A 11 -7.18 20.44 -19.47
CA THR A 11 -6.96 21.79 -19.00
C THR A 11 -5.47 22.01 -18.80
N GLN A 12 -4.88 22.89 -19.60
CA GLN A 12 -3.49 23.33 -19.41
C GLN A 12 -3.45 24.30 -18.22
N VAL A 13 -2.73 23.92 -17.17
CA VAL A 13 -2.51 24.76 -15.98
C VAL A 13 -1.07 25.25 -16.02
N THR A 14 -0.88 26.57 -15.95
CA THR A 14 0.46 27.18 -15.87
C THR A 14 0.62 27.95 -14.58
N LEU A 15 1.81 27.93 -14.01
CA LEU A 15 2.25 28.78 -12.90
C LEU A 15 3.53 29.48 -13.34
N ASP A 16 3.52 30.82 -13.33
CA ASP A 16 4.67 31.66 -13.74
C ASP A 16 5.21 31.30 -15.12
N GLY A 17 4.31 30.98 -16.06
CA GLY A 17 4.64 30.60 -17.43
C GLY A 17 5.11 29.15 -17.61
N SER A 18 5.28 28.41 -16.53
CA SER A 18 5.64 26.97 -16.58
C SER A 18 4.38 26.11 -16.54
N SER A 19 4.24 25.16 -17.50
CA SER A 19 3.11 24.24 -17.53
C SER A 19 3.19 23.27 -16.37
N LEU A 20 2.12 23.21 -15.54
CA LEU A 20 1.96 22.23 -14.45
C LEU A 20 1.39 20.89 -14.96
N SER A 21 0.89 20.87 -16.20
CA SER A 21 0.26 19.68 -16.80
C SER A 21 1.21 18.81 -17.63
N ASP A 22 2.47 19.26 -17.89
CA ASP A 22 3.43 18.55 -18.73
C ASP A 22 4.25 17.48 -17.99
N ALA A 23 4.08 17.34 -16.69
CA ALA A 23 4.74 16.28 -15.94
C ALA A 23 4.17 14.92 -16.34
N LYS A 24 4.93 14.14 -17.11
CA LYS A 24 4.60 12.75 -17.42
C LYS A 24 4.26 11.99 -16.14
N ALA A 25 3.12 11.30 -16.14
CA ALA A 25 2.77 10.43 -15.03
C ALA A 25 3.79 9.29 -14.88
N VAL A 26 4.27 9.10 -13.66
CA VAL A 26 5.25 8.08 -13.29
C VAL A 26 4.64 7.17 -12.25
N TYR A 27 4.80 5.88 -12.44
CA TYR A 27 4.29 4.83 -11.56
C TYR A 27 5.42 3.89 -11.21
N LEU A 28 5.79 3.86 -9.94
CA LEU A 28 6.90 3.08 -9.42
C LEU A 28 6.40 2.01 -8.45
N MET A 29 7.04 0.86 -8.51
CA MET A 29 6.95 -0.19 -7.50
C MET A 29 8.28 -0.25 -6.75
N LEU A 30 8.21 -0.32 -5.43
CA LEU A 30 9.33 -0.50 -4.52
C LEU A 30 9.09 -1.76 -3.69
N ASN A 31 10.08 -2.60 -3.52
CA ASN A 31 10.09 -3.64 -2.50
C ASN A 31 10.68 -3.05 -1.20
N LYS A 32 9.82 -2.47 -0.37
CA LYS A 32 10.23 -1.73 0.83
C LYS A 32 10.91 -2.64 1.84
N PRO A 33 12.12 -2.36 2.30
CA PRO A 33 12.77 -3.08 3.39
C PRO A 33 12.23 -2.65 4.76
N GLN A 34 12.56 -3.44 5.79
CA GLN A 34 12.35 -3.09 7.20
C GLN A 34 13.22 -1.89 7.60
N GLY A 35 12.81 -1.12 8.60
CA GLY A 35 13.61 -0.01 9.13
C GLY A 35 13.53 1.29 8.31
N ILE A 36 12.64 1.35 7.33
CA ILE A 36 12.42 2.51 6.46
C ILE A 36 11.01 3.06 6.67
N VAL A 37 10.90 4.39 6.82
CA VAL A 37 9.61 5.07 7.04
C VAL A 37 8.87 5.28 5.72
N SER A 38 7.57 4.98 5.71
CA SER A 38 6.68 5.32 4.60
C SER A 38 6.26 6.79 4.66
N ALA A 39 7.22 7.67 4.41
CA ALA A 39 7.04 9.12 4.34
C ALA A 39 7.90 9.71 3.21
N THR A 40 7.57 10.92 2.78
CA THR A 40 8.38 11.67 1.82
C THR A 40 9.56 12.36 2.47
N LYS A 41 9.44 12.71 3.75
CA LYS A 41 10.52 13.29 4.59
C LYS A 41 10.34 12.82 6.02
N ASP A 42 11.43 12.56 6.72
CA ASP A 42 11.47 12.28 8.16
C ASP A 42 12.77 12.84 8.75
N PRO A 43 12.74 13.54 9.91
CA PRO A 43 13.92 14.16 10.49
C PRO A 43 14.89 13.18 11.16
N LYS A 44 14.47 11.94 11.41
CA LYS A 44 15.23 10.98 12.23
C LYS A 44 15.54 9.65 11.51
N HIS A 45 14.74 9.29 10.52
CA HIS A 45 14.82 7.99 9.90
C HIS A 45 14.89 8.11 8.38
N ALA A 46 15.58 7.17 7.76
CA ALA A 46 15.54 7.01 6.31
C ALA A 46 14.11 6.72 5.84
N THR A 47 13.74 7.32 4.71
CA THR A 47 12.41 7.24 4.11
C THR A 47 12.43 6.38 2.86
N VAL A 48 11.27 6.01 2.36
CA VAL A 48 11.16 5.31 1.08
C VAL A 48 11.68 6.13 -0.09
N MET A 49 11.72 7.48 0.02
CA MET A 49 12.25 8.35 -1.02
C MET A 49 13.77 8.26 -1.14
N ASP A 50 14.46 7.87 -0.07
CA ASP A 50 15.92 7.70 -0.09
C ASP A 50 16.35 6.46 -0.90
N LEU A 51 15.41 5.53 -1.14
CA LEU A 51 15.60 4.32 -1.95
C LEU A 51 15.24 4.52 -3.44
N ILE A 52 14.73 5.70 -3.81
CA ILE A 52 14.27 5.94 -5.18
C ILE A 52 15.33 6.67 -5.98
N GLU A 53 15.79 6.03 -7.05
CA GLU A 53 16.69 6.62 -8.05
C GLU A 53 15.88 7.03 -9.29
N HIS A 54 15.20 8.17 -9.21
CA HIS A 54 14.41 8.70 -10.32
C HIS A 54 14.49 10.24 -10.39
N PRO A 55 14.64 10.86 -11.57
CA PRO A 55 14.81 12.31 -11.70
C PRO A 55 13.70 13.15 -11.06
N ILE A 56 12.46 12.65 -11.06
CA ILE A 56 11.31 13.36 -10.46
C ILE A 56 10.91 12.82 -9.08
N LYS A 57 11.82 12.17 -8.35
CA LYS A 57 11.49 11.56 -7.05
C LYS A 57 10.82 12.53 -6.08
N ASP A 58 11.21 13.81 -6.07
CA ASP A 58 10.64 14.82 -5.18
C ASP A 58 9.18 15.17 -5.48
N ALA A 59 8.70 14.85 -6.69
CA ALA A 59 7.30 15.00 -7.08
C ALA A 59 6.45 13.75 -6.79
N LEU A 60 7.07 12.64 -6.38
CA LEU A 60 6.37 11.40 -6.09
C LEU A 60 5.73 11.43 -4.71
N HIS A 61 4.58 10.78 -4.59
CA HIS A 61 3.91 10.51 -3.33
C HIS A 61 3.56 9.01 -3.22
N ILE A 62 3.30 8.57 -2.01
CA ILE A 62 3.09 7.16 -1.68
C ILE A 62 1.62 6.78 -1.88
N ALA A 63 1.36 5.75 -2.68
CA ALA A 63 0.04 5.15 -2.87
C ALA A 63 -0.11 3.88 -2.01
N GLY A 64 -0.40 4.08 -0.73
CA GLY A 64 -0.60 2.99 0.24
C GLY A 64 0.63 2.67 1.09
N ARG A 65 0.64 3.21 2.30
CA ARG A 65 1.74 3.07 3.26
C ARG A 65 1.92 1.65 3.79
N LEU A 66 3.13 1.36 4.25
CA LEU A 66 3.50 0.23 5.09
C LEU A 66 4.13 0.75 6.38
N ASP A 67 3.98 0.02 7.47
CA ASP A 67 4.61 0.36 8.75
C ASP A 67 6.13 0.24 8.67
N PHE A 68 6.84 0.83 9.63
CA PHE A 68 8.30 0.83 9.73
C PHE A 68 8.92 -0.57 9.62
N ASN A 69 8.34 -1.55 10.34
CA ASN A 69 8.80 -2.94 10.35
C ASN A 69 8.10 -3.85 9.32
N THR A 70 7.24 -3.30 8.47
CA THR A 70 6.56 -4.05 7.42
C THR A 70 7.35 -3.92 6.12
N THR A 71 7.53 -5.03 5.43
CA THR A 71 8.25 -5.09 4.16
C THR A 71 7.31 -5.30 2.97
N GLY A 72 7.84 -5.21 1.76
CA GLY A 72 7.15 -5.65 0.54
C GLY A 72 6.65 -4.53 -0.36
N LEU A 73 5.68 -4.87 -1.19
CA LEU A 73 5.22 -4.07 -2.30
C LEU A 73 4.64 -2.72 -1.85
N MET A 74 5.29 -1.66 -2.29
CA MET A 74 4.83 -0.28 -2.14
C MET A 74 4.76 0.39 -3.51
N LEU A 75 3.78 1.28 -3.67
CA LEU A 75 3.57 2.02 -4.90
C LEU A 75 3.82 3.51 -4.67
N LEU A 76 4.47 4.16 -5.63
CA LEU A 76 4.73 5.60 -5.65
C LEU A 76 4.35 6.17 -7.01
N THR A 77 3.87 7.41 -7.03
CA THR A 77 3.44 8.07 -8.26
C THR A 77 3.36 9.59 -8.06
N ASN A 78 3.36 10.34 -9.15
CA ASN A 78 2.96 11.75 -9.19
C ASN A 78 1.50 11.95 -9.66
N ASP A 79 0.77 10.86 -9.95
CA ASP A 79 -0.64 10.89 -10.34
C ASP A 79 -1.56 10.73 -9.12
N GLY A 80 -2.13 11.85 -8.67
CA GLY A 80 -3.03 11.86 -7.50
C GLY A 80 -4.33 11.09 -7.72
N ALA A 81 -4.85 11.03 -8.96
CA ALA A 81 -6.08 10.29 -9.26
C ALA A 81 -5.85 8.79 -9.14
N TRP A 82 -4.74 8.28 -9.69
CA TRP A 82 -4.35 6.88 -9.56
C TRP A 82 -4.03 6.52 -8.12
N SER A 83 -3.25 7.34 -7.42
CA SER A 83 -2.93 7.13 -6.00
C SER A 83 -4.18 7.00 -5.14
N ARG A 84 -5.18 7.86 -5.39
CA ARG A 84 -6.49 7.78 -4.73
C ARG A 84 -7.20 6.47 -5.04
N LYS A 85 -7.23 6.05 -6.32
CA LYS A 85 -7.82 4.78 -6.75
C LYS A 85 -7.19 3.59 -6.03
N ILE A 86 -5.86 3.54 -5.92
CA ILE A 86 -5.13 2.46 -5.22
C ILE A 86 -5.39 2.46 -3.70
N SER A 87 -5.51 3.65 -3.09
CA SER A 87 -5.54 3.80 -1.63
C SER A 87 -6.93 3.72 -1.02
N LEU A 88 -7.98 4.12 -1.75
CA LEU A 88 -9.34 4.22 -1.21
C LEU A 88 -9.95 2.83 -0.94
N PRO A 89 -10.54 2.63 0.26
CA PRO A 89 -11.27 1.39 0.59
C PRO A 89 -12.48 1.13 -0.30
N ALA A 90 -13.04 2.20 -0.93
CA ALA A 90 -14.19 2.10 -1.83
C ALA A 90 -13.88 1.33 -3.12
N THR A 91 -12.64 1.33 -3.58
CA THR A 91 -12.21 0.57 -4.77
C THR A 91 -12.09 -0.93 -4.51
N LYS A 92 -12.15 -1.36 -3.25
CA LYS A 92 -12.02 -2.76 -2.82
C LYS A 92 -10.76 -3.46 -3.37
N LEU A 93 -9.71 -2.69 -3.67
CA LEU A 93 -8.47 -3.24 -4.18
C LEU A 93 -7.81 -4.10 -3.10
N ARG A 94 -7.73 -5.40 -3.38
CA ARG A 94 -7.21 -6.40 -2.45
C ARG A 94 -5.71 -6.20 -2.23
N LYS A 95 -5.28 -6.26 -0.97
CA LYS A 95 -3.88 -6.24 -0.56
C LYS A 95 -3.59 -7.54 0.17
N THR A 96 -2.63 -8.31 -0.32
CA THR A 96 -2.29 -9.61 0.25
C THR A 96 -0.95 -9.53 0.98
N TYR A 97 -0.93 -10.14 2.15
CA TYR A 97 0.23 -10.16 3.04
C TYR A 97 0.61 -11.59 3.42
N GLU A 98 1.89 -11.86 3.49
CA GLU A 98 2.45 -12.99 4.21
C GLU A 98 2.74 -12.56 5.64
N VAL A 99 2.27 -13.36 6.60
CA VAL A 99 2.33 -13.05 8.03
C VAL A 99 2.99 -14.20 8.78
N THR A 100 4.00 -13.89 9.59
CA THR A 100 4.62 -14.84 10.52
C THR A 100 4.20 -14.50 11.94
N LEU A 101 3.82 -15.49 12.73
CA LEU A 101 3.19 -15.34 14.03
C LEU A 101 3.98 -16.06 15.13
N SER A 102 3.80 -15.60 16.37
CA SER A 102 4.45 -16.15 17.56
C SER A 102 3.78 -17.40 18.12
N LYS A 103 2.49 -17.62 17.80
CA LYS A 103 1.70 -18.75 18.26
C LYS A 103 1.07 -19.47 17.07
N PRO A 104 0.79 -20.77 17.19
CA PRO A 104 0.15 -21.52 16.12
C PRO A 104 -1.25 -21.01 15.81
N LEU A 105 -1.62 -21.09 14.55
CA LEU A 105 -2.95 -20.80 14.02
C LEU A 105 -3.86 -22.02 14.08
N ASN A 106 -5.15 -21.78 14.11
CA ASN A 106 -6.21 -22.78 13.97
C ASN A 106 -7.39 -22.21 13.16
N GLU A 107 -8.40 -23.01 12.89
CA GLU A 107 -9.55 -22.62 12.05
C GLU A 107 -10.36 -21.45 12.61
N SER A 108 -10.38 -21.23 13.94
CA SER A 108 -11.12 -20.12 14.54
C SER A 108 -10.66 -18.74 14.06
N TYR A 109 -9.39 -18.62 13.63
CA TYR A 109 -8.90 -17.39 13.02
C TYR A 109 -9.59 -17.12 11.67
N ILE A 110 -9.79 -18.15 10.85
CA ILE A 110 -10.43 -18.02 9.52
C ILE A 110 -11.84 -17.48 9.70
N GLU A 111 -12.64 -18.08 10.57
CA GLU A 111 -14.02 -17.67 10.86
C GLU A 111 -14.10 -16.24 11.38
N ALA A 112 -13.24 -15.88 12.34
CA ALA A 112 -13.23 -14.54 12.91
C ALA A 112 -12.81 -13.48 11.88
N PHE A 113 -11.82 -13.77 11.02
CA PHE A 113 -11.38 -12.83 9.97
C PHE A 113 -12.44 -12.66 8.88
N GLN A 114 -13.17 -13.71 8.51
CA GLN A 114 -14.30 -13.64 7.58
C GLN A 114 -15.49 -12.86 8.15
N SER A 115 -15.73 -12.93 9.45
CA SER A 115 -16.79 -12.19 10.14
C SER A 115 -16.42 -10.72 10.37
N GLY A 116 -15.12 -10.40 10.35
CA GLY A 116 -14.56 -9.13 10.79
C GLY A 116 -14.19 -9.14 12.27
N ILE A 117 -13.27 -8.27 12.65
CA ILE A 117 -12.77 -8.09 14.02
C ILE A 117 -13.23 -6.73 14.54
N TYR A 118 -13.84 -6.70 15.72
CA TYR A 118 -14.23 -5.46 16.36
C TYR A 118 -13.02 -4.73 16.96
N PHE A 119 -12.84 -3.48 16.56
CA PHE A 119 -11.82 -2.58 17.06
C PHE A 119 -12.44 -1.60 18.06
N SER A 120 -12.30 -1.90 19.34
CA SER A 120 -12.99 -1.18 20.42
C SER A 120 -12.61 0.30 20.53
N TYR A 121 -11.37 0.66 20.18
CA TYR A 121 -10.93 2.05 20.26
C TYR A 121 -11.62 2.96 19.22
N GLU A 122 -11.86 2.46 18.01
CA GLU A 122 -12.56 3.19 16.95
C GLU A 122 -14.06 2.90 16.88
N ASP A 123 -14.56 2.03 17.76
CA ASP A 123 -15.95 1.56 17.78
C ASP A 123 -16.42 1.08 16.40
N LEU A 124 -15.67 0.17 15.80
CA LEU A 124 -15.98 -0.33 14.47
C LEU A 124 -15.61 -1.79 14.27
N MET A 125 -16.34 -2.43 13.35
CA MET A 125 -16.02 -3.75 12.80
C MET A 125 -15.14 -3.60 11.55
N THR A 126 -14.06 -4.39 11.46
CA THR A 126 -13.28 -4.46 10.22
C THR A 126 -14.11 -5.10 9.11
N LYS A 127 -13.75 -4.79 7.85
CA LYS A 127 -14.32 -5.55 6.72
C LYS A 127 -13.87 -7.00 6.79
N PRO A 128 -14.68 -7.94 6.26
CA PRO A 128 -14.27 -9.33 6.07
C PRO A 128 -12.92 -9.43 5.37
N ALA A 129 -12.06 -10.31 5.90
CA ALA A 129 -10.75 -10.60 5.36
C ALA A 129 -10.61 -12.10 5.09
N GLU A 130 -9.85 -12.46 4.07
CA GLU A 130 -9.59 -13.84 3.70
C GLU A 130 -8.24 -14.27 4.31
N LEU A 131 -8.27 -15.31 5.14
CA LEU A 131 -7.10 -15.89 5.77
C LEU A 131 -6.89 -17.31 5.28
N GLU A 132 -5.69 -17.58 4.76
CA GLU A 132 -5.21 -18.91 4.40
C GLU A 132 -4.08 -19.30 5.36
N ILE A 133 -4.22 -20.39 6.09
CA ILE A 133 -3.17 -20.94 6.96
C ILE A 133 -2.21 -21.74 6.08
N VAL A 134 -0.98 -21.26 5.93
CA VAL A 134 0.06 -21.90 5.11
C VAL A 134 0.84 -22.93 5.94
N THR A 135 1.20 -22.55 7.16
CA THR A 135 1.81 -23.43 8.18
C THR A 135 1.21 -23.08 9.54
N PRO A 136 1.49 -23.85 10.61
CA PRO A 136 1.01 -23.48 11.95
C PRO A 136 1.38 -22.05 12.39
N PHE A 137 2.47 -21.49 11.89
CA PHE A 137 2.95 -20.15 12.29
C PHE A 137 2.95 -19.12 11.15
N THR A 138 2.50 -19.48 9.96
CA THR A 138 2.45 -18.56 8.82
C THR A 138 1.09 -18.59 8.15
N ALA A 139 0.64 -17.41 7.72
CA ALA A 139 -0.60 -17.25 7.00
C ALA A 139 -0.45 -16.29 5.82
N ARG A 140 -1.34 -16.41 4.87
CA ARG A 140 -1.59 -15.41 3.83
C ARG A 140 -2.91 -14.71 4.14
N LEU A 141 -2.86 -13.40 4.31
CA LEU A 141 -4.01 -12.57 4.66
C LEU A 141 -4.30 -11.57 3.55
N SER A 142 -5.54 -11.57 3.06
CA SER A 142 -6.02 -10.63 2.03
C SER A 142 -7.07 -9.67 2.60
N LEU A 143 -6.83 -8.37 2.45
CA LEU A 143 -7.67 -7.26 2.94
C LEU A 143 -8.09 -6.35 1.77
N VAL A 144 -9.26 -5.71 1.90
CA VAL A 144 -9.74 -4.65 0.97
C VAL A 144 -9.72 -3.25 1.59
N GLU A 145 -9.19 -3.13 2.79
CA GLU A 145 -9.01 -1.87 3.52
C GLU A 145 -7.59 -1.78 4.10
N GLY A 146 -7.25 -0.68 4.74
CA GLY A 146 -5.91 -0.49 5.32
C GLY A 146 -5.95 0.51 6.46
N ARG A 147 -6.40 0.05 7.65
CA ARG A 147 -6.41 0.85 8.87
C ARG A 147 -5.05 0.84 9.54
N TYR A 148 -4.85 1.77 10.46
CA TYR A 148 -3.61 1.85 11.23
C TYR A 148 -3.32 0.52 11.94
N HIS A 149 -2.15 -0.06 11.63
CA HIS A 149 -1.68 -1.35 12.16
C HIS A 149 -2.71 -2.51 12.06
N GLN A 150 -3.60 -2.48 11.06
CA GLN A 150 -4.76 -3.37 11.00
C GLN A 150 -4.41 -4.84 11.16
N VAL A 151 -3.44 -5.35 10.38
CA VAL A 151 -3.04 -6.77 10.44
C VAL A 151 -2.56 -7.15 11.84
N LYS A 152 -1.69 -6.33 12.45
CA LYS A 152 -1.17 -6.57 13.80
C LYS A 152 -2.27 -6.59 14.85
N ARG A 153 -3.25 -5.70 14.71
CA ARG A 153 -4.39 -5.59 15.64
C ARG A 153 -5.36 -6.76 15.47
N MET A 154 -5.60 -7.22 14.25
CA MET A 154 -6.45 -8.38 13.97
C MET A 154 -5.89 -9.64 14.63
N PHE A 155 -4.59 -9.93 14.49
CA PHE A 155 -3.95 -11.04 15.20
C PHE A 155 -3.80 -10.77 16.69
N GLY A 156 -3.66 -9.53 17.11
CA GLY A 156 -3.64 -9.10 18.51
C GLY A 156 -4.94 -9.44 19.26
N HIS A 157 -6.10 -9.49 18.58
CA HIS A 157 -7.37 -9.96 19.13
C HIS A 157 -7.23 -11.37 19.73
N PHE A 158 -6.41 -12.22 19.14
CA PHE A 158 -6.08 -13.57 19.64
C PHE A 158 -4.83 -13.60 20.53
N GLN A 159 -4.33 -12.44 20.95
CA GLN A 159 -3.08 -12.34 21.69
C GLN A 159 -1.90 -13.04 20.97
N ASN A 160 -1.94 -13.06 19.63
CA ASN A 160 -0.92 -13.64 18.79
C ASN A 160 -0.10 -12.52 18.12
N LYS A 161 1.18 -12.44 18.47
CA LYS A 161 2.08 -11.38 17.99
C LYS A 161 2.51 -11.65 16.55
N VAL A 162 2.36 -10.65 15.68
CA VAL A 162 2.95 -10.65 14.35
C VAL A 162 4.46 -10.40 14.47
N LEU A 163 5.26 -11.38 14.07
CA LEU A 163 6.73 -11.35 14.07
C LEU A 163 7.28 -10.76 12.78
N ALA A 164 6.69 -11.13 11.64
CA ALA A 164 7.02 -10.57 10.34
C ALA A 164 5.76 -10.32 9.52
N LEU A 165 5.78 -9.27 8.71
CA LEU A 165 4.68 -8.88 7.82
C LEU A 165 5.26 -8.39 6.50
N HIS A 166 4.87 -9.05 5.41
CA HIS A 166 5.34 -8.76 4.06
C HIS A 166 4.15 -8.59 3.10
N ARG A 167 4.02 -7.44 2.46
CA ARG A 167 2.96 -7.24 1.45
C ARG A 167 3.42 -7.78 0.11
N VAL A 168 2.82 -8.89 -0.32
CA VAL A 168 3.17 -9.58 -1.58
C VAL A 168 2.45 -9.02 -2.79
N SER A 169 1.24 -8.45 -2.61
CA SER A 169 0.47 -7.91 -3.73
C SER A 169 -0.44 -6.73 -3.37
N VAL A 170 -0.74 -5.93 -4.40
CA VAL A 170 -1.79 -4.89 -4.40
C VAL A 170 -2.61 -5.08 -5.68
N GLY A 171 -3.85 -5.56 -5.56
CA GLY A 171 -4.63 -6.04 -6.68
C GLY A 171 -3.90 -7.17 -7.40
N SER A 172 -3.72 -7.02 -8.70
CA SER A 172 -2.97 -7.97 -9.54
C SER A 172 -1.46 -7.67 -9.62
N LEU A 173 -1.01 -6.59 -8.99
CA LEU A 173 0.42 -6.25 -8.94
C LEU A 173 1.14 -7.12 -7.92
N THR A 174 2.25 -7.71 -8.32
CA THR A 174 3.17 -8.49 -7.47
C THR A 174 4.59 -7.98 -7.65
N LEU A 175 5.46 -8.25 -6.68
CA LEU A 175 6.86 -7.85 -6.76
C LEU A 175 7.62 -8.50 -7.93
N GLY A 176 7.19 -9.73 -8.35
CA GLY A 176 7.97 -10.53 -9.29
C GLY A 176 9.34 -10.85 -8.69
N GLY A 177 10.41 -10.59 -9.46
CA GLY A 177 11.79 -10.76 -9.01
C GLY A 177 12.44 -9.48 -8.46
N LEU A 178 11.65 -8.48 -8.02
CA LEU A 178 12.20 -7.23 -7.48
C LEU A 178 12.80 -7.47 -6.10
N GLU A 179 14.11 -7.26 -5.97
CA GLU A 179 14.84 -7.48 -4.73
C GLU A 179 14.46 -6.47 -3.64
N LEU A 180 14.75 -6.83 -2.39
CA LEU A 180 14.44 -5.97 -1.23
C LEU A 180 15.27 -4.69 -1.27
N GLY A 181 14.60 -3.55 -1.23
CA GLY A 181 15.21 -2.22 -1.36
C GLY A 181 15.17 -1.66 -2.77
N ASP A 182 14.95 -2.50 -3.78
CA ASP A 182 14.92 -2.08 -5.18
C ASP A 182 13.57 -1.48 -5.59
N SER A 183 13.62 -0.62 -6.59
CA SER A 183 12.46 -0.02 -7.22
C SER A 183 12.53 -0.11 -8.74
N ARG A 184 11.37 -0.16 -9.40
CA ARG A 184 11.24 -0.11 -10.85
C ARG A 184 9.96 0.59 -11.29
N LEU A 185 9.94 1.04 -12.53
CA LEU A 185 8.71 1.49 -13.18
C LEU A 185 7.73 0.33 -13.36
N LEU A 186 6.44 0.62 -13.24
CA LEU A 186 5.39 -0.30 -13.67
C LEU A 186 5.36 -0.38 -15.19
N THR A 187 5.16 -1.58 -15.71
CA THR A 187 4.94 -1.82 -17.14
C THR A 187 3.54 -1.37 -17.55
N ARG A 188 3.32 -1.13 -18.86
CA ARG A 188 1.99 -0.82 -19.39
C ARG A 188 0.96 -1.90 -19.06
N LEU A 189 1.35 -3.17 -19.09
CA LEU A 189 0.47 -4.28 -18.76
C LEU A 189 0.06 -4.27 -17.27
N GLU A 190 0.98 -3.94 -16.36
CA GLU A 190 0.69 -3.81 -14.93
C GLU A 190 -0.26 -2.64 -14.67
N LEU A 191 -0.08 -1.51 -15.35
CA LEU A 191 -0.96 -0.35 -15.25
C LEU A 191 -2.38 -0.67 -15.73
N ALA A 192 -2.53 -1.32 -16.88
CA ALA A 192 -3.83 -1.74 -17.42
C ALA A 192 -4.57 -2.69 -16.45
N ARG A 193 -3.85 -3.62 -15.81
CA ARG A 193 -4.42 -4.55 -14.82
C ARG A 193 -4.97 -3.90 -13.55
N VAL A 194 -4.49 -2.71 -13.19
CA VAL A 194 -5.01 -1.95 -12.04
C VAL A 194 -5.93 -0.80 -12.45
N GLY A 195 -6.36 -0.81 -13.73
CA GLY A 195 -7.40 0.06 -14.28
C GLY A 195 -6.89 1.46 -14.62
N LEU A 196 -5.77 1.53 -15.29
CA LEU A 196 -5.34 2.65 -16.13
C LEU A 196 -5.44 2.19 -17.59
N ASP A 197 -6.63 2.30 -18.14
CA ASP A 197 -6.86 2.33 -19.58
C ASP A 197 -6.87 3.79 -20.04
#